data_364cd37c900f189ee434e054b9c6a684
#
_entry.id   364cd37c900f189ee434e054b9c6a684
#
_cell.length_a   1.000
_cell.length_b   1.000
_cell.length_c   1.000
_cell.angle_alpha   90.00
_cell.angle_beta   90.00
_cell.angle_gamma   90.00
#
_symmetry.space_group_name_H-M   'P 1'
#
loop_
_entity.id
_entity.type
_entity.pdbx_description
1 polymer ?
#
loop_
_entity_poly.entity_id
_entity_poly.type
_entity_poly.pdbx_seq_one_letter_code
_entity_poly.pdbx_strand_id
1 'polypeptide(L)'
;MLCAVCILLPLCFAAGCAAFPKADDPPEPPQETVDTPAEPDIPVVPAPEPEPEPEPAEDALVDVCTYLPGVYADLRYATENNFTGQVIYDFTQPQLRYGTLKKLAQAQEMLAERDLALKIWDAYRPVSAQFRLWEVCPDPQYVADPTKDYSG
;
A
#
# COMPACT_ATOMS: atom_id res chain seq x y z
N MET A 1 15.94 -39.56 -22.70
CA MET A 1 15.52 -40.75 -21.94
C MET A 1 16.17 -40.67 -20.56
N LEU A 2 15.44 -40.33 -19.54
CA LEU A 2 15.32 -40.97 -18.22
C LEU A 2 14.33 -40.16 -17.40
N CYS A 3 13.17 -40.76 -17.15
CA CYS A 3 12.18 -40.29 -16.20
C CYS A 3 12.70 -40.52 -14.79
N ALA A 4 12.68 -39.48 -13.92
CA ALA A 4 12.82 -39.63 -12.48
C ALA A 4 11.45 -39.36 -11.84
N VAL A 5 10.82 -40.45 -11.42
CA VAL A 5 9.58 -40.46 -10.64
C VAL A 5 9.94 -40.14 -9.18
N CYS A 6 9.49 -39.02 -8.65
CA CYS A 6 9.54 -38.75 -7.21
C CYS A 6 8.28 -39.27 -6.54
N ILE A 7 8.47 -40.29 -5.72
CA ILE A 7 7.44 -40.90 -4.87
C ILE A 7 7.30 -40.04 -3.60
N LEU A 8 6.13 -39.44 -3.40
CA LEU A 8 5.74 -38.78 -2.15
C LEU A 8 5.21 -39.84 -1.15
N LEU A 9 5.93 -40.04 -0.03
CA LEU A 9 5.42 -40.74 1.15
C LEU A 9 4.67 -39.77 2.06
N PRO A 10 3.47 -40.07 2.53
CA PRO A 10 2.81 -39.33 3.58
C PRO A 10 3.30 -39.78 4.96
N LEU A 11 3.88 -38.86 5.72
CA LEU A 11 4.23 -39.09 7.13
C LEU A 11 3.00 -38.78 7.99
N CYS A 12 2.34 -39.82 8.50
CA CYS A 12 1.31 -39.71 9.52
C CYS A 12 1.96 -39.37 10.87
N PHE A 13 1.77 -38.16 11.35
CA PHE A 13 2.08 -37.79 12.75
C PHE A 13 0.82 -37.99 13.61
N ALA A 14 0.84 -39.03 14.44
CA ALA A 14 -0.14 -39.26 15.49
C ALA A 14 0.12 -38.26 16.62
N ALA A 15 -0.79 -37.32 16.84
CA ALA A 15 -0.76 -36.39 17.95
C ALA A 15 -1.23 -37.12 19.23
N GLY A 16 -0.29 -37.42 20.13
CA GLY A 16 -0.60 -37.84 21.49
C GLY A 16 -0.98 -36.63 22.35
N CYS A 17 -2.24 -36.54 22.77
CA CYS A 17 -2.67 -35.61 23.79
C CYS A 17 -2.15 -36.05 25.16
N ALA A 18 -1.09 -35.40 25.65
CA ALA A 18 -0.71 -35.45 27.06
C ALA A 18 -1.51 -34.39 27.81
N ALA A 19 -2.41 -34.83 28.70
CA ALA A 19 -3.10 -33.95 29.60
C ALA A 19 -2.12 -33.44 30.68
N PHE A 20 -1.93 -32.13 30.75
CA PHE A 20 -1.22 -31.48 31.86
C PHE A 20 -2.15 -31.37 33.08
N PRO A 21 -1.68 -31.68 34.29
CA PRO A 21 -2.44 -31.46 35.49
C PRO A 21 -2.63 -29.95 35.71
N LYS A 22 -3.88 -29.55 35.99
CA LYS A 22 -4.27 -28.20 36.33
C LYS A 22 -3.60 -27.80 37.64
N ALA A 23 -2.72 -26.80 37.64
CA ALA A 23 -2.19 -26.20 38.84
C ALA A 23 -3.34 -25.47 39.57
N ASP A 24 -3.43 -25.68 40.89
CA ASP A 24 -4.38 -24.99 41.74
C ASP A 24 -4.08 -23.49 41.72
N ASP A 25 -5.09 -22.70 41.36
CA ASP A 25 -5.04 -21.24 41.42
C ASP A 25 -4.92 -20.79 42.89
N PRO A 26 -4.04 -19.85 43.19
CA PRO A 26 -4.00 -19.25 44.50
C PRO A 26 -5.28 -18.50 44.82
N PRO A 27 -5.76 -18.44 46.07
CA PRO A 27 -7.01 -17.78 46.44
C PRO A 27 -6.94 -16.29 46.12
N GLU A 28 -7.99 -15.84 45.47
CA GLU A 28 -8.24 -14.44 45.10
C GLU A 28 -8.24 -13.57 46.39
N PRO A 29 -7.51 -12.44 46.40
CA PRO A 29 -7.56 -11.55 47.57
C PRO A 29 -8.94 -10.91 47.72
N PRO A 30 -9.35 -10.59 48.96
CA PRO A 30 -10.67 -9.99 49.21
C PRO A 30 -10.86 -8.70 48.40
N GLN A 31 -11.92 -8.62 47.63
CA GLN A 31 -12.30 -7.38 46.93
C GLN A 31 -12.77 -6.37 48.02
N GLU A 32 -11.96 -5.38 48.29
CA GLU A 32 -12.41 -4.18 49.01
C GLU A 32 -13.40 -3.45 48.11
N THR A 33 -14.64 -3.40 48.54
CA THR A 33 -15.66 -2.53 47.96
C THR A 33 -15.31 -1.09 48.28
N VAL A 34 -14.56 -0.45 47.37
CA VAL A 34 -14.37 0.99 47.43
C VAL A 34 -15.67 1.64 47.00
N ASP A 35 -16.37 2.20 47.95
CA ASP A 35 -17.52 3.07 47.73
C ASP A 35 -17.04 4.32 46.99
N THR A 36 -17.03 4.29 45.65
CA THR A 36 -16.73 5.44 44.83
C THR A 36 -17.92 6.38 44.86
N PRO A 37 -17.76 7.62 45.34
CA PRO A 37 -18.83 8.61 45.27
C PRO A 37 -19.23 8.80 43.80
N ALA A 38 -20.53 8.79 43.52
CA ALA A 38 -21.09 9.05 42.21
C ALA A 38 -20.55 10.39 41.68
N GLU A 39 -19.75 10.32 40.61
CA GLU A 39 -19.28 11.48 39.87
C GLU A 39 -20.50 12.17 39.24
N PRO A 40 -20.63 13.52 39.35
CA PRO A 40 -21.78 14.23 38.81
C PRO A 40 -21.87 14.01 37.31
N ASP A 41 -23.07 13.64 36.84
CA ASP A 41 -23.41 13.49 35.41
C ASP A 41 -23.16 14.82 34.67
N ILE A 42 -21.94 15.01 34.19
CA ILE A 42 -21.62 16.12 33.30
C ILE A 42 -22.14 15.74 31.91
N PRO A 43 -23.09 16.50 31.33
CA PRO A 43 -23.58 16.19 29.98
C PRO A 43 -22.39 16.24 29.01
N VAL A 44 -22.05 15.09 28.45
CA VAL A 44 -21.03 14.97 27.38
C VAL A 44 -21.60 15.68 26.16
N VAL A 45 -21.21 16.93 25.97
CA VAL A 45 -21.47 17.65 24.74
C VAL A 45 -20.62 16.93 23.66
N PRO A 46 -21.25 16.33 22.62
CA PRO A 46 -20.47 15.71 21.56
C PRO A 46 -19.51 16.74 20.98
N ALA A 47 -18.23 16.37 20.86
CA ALA A 47 -17.25 17.23 20.20
C ALA A 47 -17.74 17.53 18.77
N PRO A 48 -17.58 18.78 18.29
CA PRO A 48 -17.96 19.11 16.93
C PRO A 48 -17.25 18.17 15.96
N GLU A 49 -18.02 17.61 15.03
CA GLU A 49 -17.50 16.77 13.96
C GLU A 49 -16.45 17.60 13.19
N PRO A 50 -15.23 17.06 12.93
CA PRO A 50 -14.20 17.82 12.24
C PRO A 50 -14.74 18.27 10.88
N GLU A 51 -14.61 19.57 10.60
CA GLU A 51 -14.95 20.11 9.29
C GLU A 51 -14.13 19.37 8.22
N PRO A 52 -14.73 18.99 7.06
CA PRO A 52 -14.01 18.30 6.00
C PRO A 52 -12.84 19.17 5.52
N GLU A 53 -11.65 18.57 5.47
CA GLU A 53 -10.49 19.25 4.93
C GLU A 53 -10.75 19.68 3.47
N PRO A 54 -10.32 20.88 3.06
CA PRO A 54 -10.52 21.36 1.69
C PRO A 54 -9.82 20.43 0.69
N GLU A 55 -10.49 20.16 -0.44
CA GLU A 55 -9.89 19.36 -1.51
C GLU A 55 -8.58 19.97 -2.02
N PRO A 56 -7.57 19.16 -2.37
CA PRO A 56 -6.33 19.63 -2.98
C PRO A 56 -6.59 20.40 -4.29
N ALA A 57 -5.68 21.33 -4.64
CA ALA A 57 -5.71 21.98 -5.94
C ALA A 57 -5.54 20.93 -7.07
N GLU A 58 -6.12 21.18 -8.24
CA GLU A 58 -6.10 20.26 -9.39
C GLU A 58 -4.68 19.84 -9.83
N ASP A 59 -3.72 20.73 -9.67
CA ASP A 59 -2.31 20.53 -10.03
C ASP A 59 -1.45 20.02 -8.88
N ALA A 60 -1.98 19.92 -7.66
CA ALA A 60 -1.26 19.38 -6.52
C ALA A 60 -0.92 17.89 -6.74
N LEU A 61 0.32 17.52 -6.43
CA LEU A 61 0.73 16.12 -6.40
C LEU A 61 0.21 15.46 -5.13
N VAL A 62 -0.51 14.35 -5.30
CA VAL A 62 -1.12 13.58 -4.21
C VAL A 62 -0.76 12.10 -4.35
N ASP A 63 -0.70 11.40 -3.23
CA ASP A 63 -0.46 9.95 -3.22
C ASP A 63 -1.67 9.19 -3.77
N VAL A 64 -1.44 8.35 -4.78
CA VAL A 64 -2.51 7.61 -5.47
C VAL A 64 -3.18 6.61 -4.54
N CYS A 65 -2.42 5.90 -3.71
CA CYS A 65 -2.95 4.84 -2.86
C CYS A 65 -3.80 5.38 -1.71
N THR A 66 -3.53 6.61 -1.27
CA THR A 66 -4.33 7.29 -0.26
C THR A 66 -5.72 7.64 -0.78
N TYR A 67 -5.80 8.13 -2.01
CA TYR A 67 -7.07 8.58 -2.60
C TYR A 67 -7.84 7.48 -3.33
N LEU A 68 -7.16 6.43 -3.82
CA LEU A 68 -7.76 5.31 -4.56
C LEU A 68 -7.44 3.97 -3.87
N PRO A 69 -8.09 3.65 -2.75
CA PRO A 69 -7.97 2.34 -2.14
C PRO A 69 -8.49 1.27 -3.13
N GLY A 70 -7.71 0.26 -3.43
CA GLY A 70 -8.05 -0.78 -4.42
C GLY A 70 -7.24 -0.69 -5.72
N VAL A 71 -6.40 0.33 -5.88
CA VAL A 71 -5.37 0.39 -6.92
C VAL A 71 -4.11 -0.32 -6.43
N TYR A 72 -3.48 -1.10 -7.28
CA TYR A 72 -2.21 -1.78 -6.98
C TYR A 72 -1.03 -0.93 -7.45
N ALA A 73 -0.15 -0.54 -6.53
CA ALA A 73 1.10 0.15 -6.86
C ALA A 73 2.25 -0.86 -6.99
N ASP A 74 2.97 -0.79 -8.13
CA ASP A 74 4.17 -1.58 -8.43
C ASP A 74 5.09 -0.73 -9.29
N LEU A 75 5.64 0.36 -8.70
CA LEU A 75 6.51 1.29 -9.42
C LEU A 75 7.76 0.56 -9.91
N ARG A 76 7.80 0.27 -11.21
CA ARG A 76 8.87 -0.53 -11.83
C ARG A 76 10.24 0.12 -11.67
N TYR A 77 10.31 1.42 -11.80
CA TYR A 77 11.57 2.15 -11.67
C TYR A 77 12.06 2.37 -10.24
N ALA A 78 11.23 2.04 -9.23
CA ALA A 78 11.64 2.00 -7.83
C ALA A 78 12.36 0.69 -7.45
N THR A 79 12.46 -0.26 -8.36
CA THR A 79 13.13 -1.56 -8.21
C THR A 79 13.98 -1.87 -9.43
N GLU A 80 14.78 -2.91 -9.38
CA GLU A 80 15.54 -3.43 -10.53
C GLU A 80 14.64 -4.13 -11.58
N ASN A 81 13.37 -4.39 -11.25
CA ASN A 81 12.42 -5.06 -12.14
C ASN A 81 11.85 -4.12 -13.21
N ASN A 82 12.73 -3.53 -14.00
CA ASN A 82 12.44 -2.68 -15.15
C ASN A 82 13.42 -2.99 -16.29
N PHE A 83 13.24 -2.39 -17.45
CA PHE A 83 14.03 -2.70 -18.64
C PHE A 83 15.52 -2.33 -18.54
N THR A 84 15.90 -1.45 -17.60
CA THR A 84 17.29 -1.06 -17.38
C THR A 84 18.02 -1.98 -16.41
N GLY A 85 17.29 -2.76 -15.61
CA GLY A 85 17.85 -3.58 -14.55
C GLY A 85 18.43 -2.78 -13.37
N GLN A 86 18.13 -1.47 -13.28
CA GLN A 86 18.65 -0.58 -12.23
C GLN A 86 17.52 0.18 -11.53
N VAL A 87 17.72 0.50 -10.26
CA VAL A 87 16.82 1.38 -9.51
C VAL A 87 17.00 2.81 -9.98
N ILE A 88 15.94 3.42 -10.52
CA ILE A 88 15.94 4.79 -11.04
C ILE A 88 15.31 5.76 -10.03
N TYR A 89 14.20 5.36 -9.38
CA TYR A 89 13.49 6.20 -8.41
C TYR A 89 14.05 6.01 -7.01
N ASP A 90 14.09 7.10 -6.25
CA ASP A 90 14.43 7.15 -4.83
C ASP A 90 13.16 7.18 -3.93
N PHE A 91 12.00 6.95 -4.51
CA PHE A 91 10.69 6.90 -3.85
C PHE A 91 9.89 5.67 -4.30
N THR A 92 8.91 5.28 -3.49
CA THR A 92 8.08 4.08 -3.71
C THR A 92 6.59 4.39 -3.80
N GLN A 93 6.16 5.60 -3.43
CA GLN A 93 4.77 6.02 -3.48
C GLN A 93 4.44 6.64 -4.84
N PRO A 94 3.41 6.12 -5.54
CA PRO A 94 2.94 6.71 -6.80
C PRO A 94 2.23 8.03 -6.54
N GLN A 95 2.70 9.11 -7.13
CA GLN A 95 2.05 10.41 -7.07
C GLN A 95 1.47 10.81 -8.42
N LEU A 96 0.31 11.47 -8.41
CA LEU A 96 -0.33 12.06 -9.58
C LEU A 96 -0.88 13.44 -9.23
N ARG A 97 -1.08 14.28 -10.23
CA ARG A 97 -1.86 15.51 -10.05
C ARG A 97 -3.29 15.16 -9.67
N TYR A 98 -3.88 15.89 -8.71
CA TYR A 98 -5.20 15.60 -8.19
C TYR A 98 -6.27 15.53 -9.31
N GLY A 99 -6.23 16.44 -10.28
CA GLY A 99 -7.11 16.38 -11.43
C GLY A 99 -6.96 15.14 -12.31
N THR A 100 -5.75 14.58 -12.40
CA THR A 100 -5.50 13.30 -13.08
C THR A 100 -6.05 12.15 -12.25
N LEU A 101 -5.85 12.19 -10.93
CA LEU A 101 -6.34 11.18 -10.01
C LEU A 101 -7.87 11.06 -10.06
N LYS A 102 -8.61 12.17 -10.13
CA LYS A 102 -10.09 12.15 -10.28
C LYS A 102 -10.55 11.39 -11.54
N LYS A 103 -9.83 11.53 -12.64
CA LYS A 103 -10.13 10.77 -13.88
C LYS A 103 -9.77 9.29 -13.72
N LEU A 104 -8.70 9.00 -13.00
CA LEU A 104 -8.29 7.62 -12.72
C LEU A 104 -9.30 6.92 -11.80
N ALA A 105 -9.92 7.65 -10.86
CA ALA A 105 -10.99 7.14 -10.02
C ALA A 105 -12.18 6.66 -10.85
N GLN A 106 -12.62 7.45 -11.81
CA GLN A 106 -13.70 7.08 -12.71
C GLN A 106 -13.36 5.82 -13.54
N ALA A 107 -12.11 5.71 -14.01
CA ALA A 107 -11.66 4.52 -14.72
C ALA A 107 -11.64 3.28 -13.81
N GLN A 108 -11.21 3.44 -12.55
CA GLN A 108 -11.22 2.35 -11.57
C GLN A 108 -12.64 1.86 -11.27
N GLU A 109 -13.61 2.76 -11.13
CA GLU A 109 -15.03 2.40 -10.94
C GLU A 109 -15.56 1.56 -12.11
N MET A 110 -15.29 1.99 -13.34
CA MET A 110 -15.71 1.25 -14.55
C MET A 110 -15.05 -0.14 -14.66
N LEU A 111 -13.81 -0.28 -14.17
CA LEU A 111 -13.10 -1.56 -14.15
C LEU A 111 -13.63 -2.48 -13.05
N ALA A 112 -14.00 -1.91 -11.90
CA ALA A 112 -14.54 -2.68 -10.76
C ALA A 112 -15.87 -3.38 -11.14
N GLU A 113 -16.69 -2.80 -12.01
CA GLU A 113 -17.90 -3.46 -12.57
C GLU A 113 -17.58 -4.78 -13.31
N ARG A 114 -16.33 -5.00 -13.67
CA ARG A 114 -15.83 -6.17 -14.41
C ARG A 114 -14.88 -7.03 -13.58
N ASP A 115 -14.85 -6.86 -12.26
CA ASP A 115 -13.90 -7.51 -11.35
C ASP A 115 -12.43 -7.27 -11.72
N LEU A 116 -12.13 -6.08 -12.28
CA LEU A 116 -10.78 -5.64 -12.64
C LEU A 116 -10.34 -4.49 -11.76
N ALA A 117 -9.02 -4.36 -11.56
CA ALA A 117 -8.41 -3.25 -10.84
C ALA A 117 -7.25 -2.66 -11.63
N LEU A 118 -6.99 -1.36 -11.40
CA LEU A 118 -5.81 -0.70 -11.97
C LEU A 118 -4.54 -1.15 -11.26
N LYS A 119 -3.48 -1.33 -12.03
CA LYS A 119 -2.12 -1.52 -11.54
C LYS A 119 -1.22 -0.40 -12.06
N ILE A 120 -0.62 0.35 -11.16
CA ILE A 120 0.23 1.49 -11.45
C ILE A 120 1.69 1.03 -11.51
N TRP A 121 2.28 1.04 -12.69
CA TRP A 121 3.69 0.70 -12.91
C TRP A 121 4.59 1.92 -12.96
N ASP A 122 4.03 3.07 -13.31
CA ASP A 122 4.68 4.37 -13.33
C ASP A 122 3.64 5.47 -13.07
N ALA A 123 4.08 6.61 -12.55
CA ALA A 123 3.21 7.73 -12.21
C ALA A 123 3.94 9.05 -12.48
N TYR A 124 3.91 10.03 -11.58
CA TYR A 124 4.71 11.24 -11.73
C TYR A 124 6.20 10.90 -11.73
N ARG A 125 6.88 11.32 -12.78
CA ARG A 125 8.34 11.19 -12.92
C ARG A 125 9.00 12.56 -12.74
N PRO A 126 9.81 12.78 -11.68
CA PRO A 126 10.62 13.98 -11.54
C PRO A 126 11.62 14.13 -12.68
N VAL A 127 11.98 15.36 -13.01
CA VAL A 127 12.99 15.64 -14.07
C VAL A 127 14.33 14.99 -13.74
N SER A 128 14.74 14.97 -12.48
CA SER A 128 15.96 14.29 -12.03
C SER A 128 15.96 12.79 -12.34
N ALA A 129 14.82 12.13 -12.16
CA ALA A 129 14.68 10.71 -12.50
C ALA A 129 14.73 10.48 -14.02
N GLN A 130 14.21 11.41 -14.83
CA GLN A 130 14.35 11.34 -16.30
C GLN A 130 15.81 11.47 -16.73
N PHE A 131 16.60 12.36 -16.12
CA PHE A 131 18.04 12.44 -16.39
C PHE A 131 18.76 11.16 -16.00
N ARG A 132 18.47 10.61 -14.82
CA ARG A 132 19.05 9.34 -14.38
C ARG A 132 18.71 8.18 -15.32
N LEU A 133 17.47 8.12 -15.81
CA LEU A 133 17.05 7.12 -16.79
C LEU A 133 17.80 7.27 -18.09
N TRP A 134 18.02 8.51 -18.56
CA TRP A 134 18.79 8.80 -19.76
C TRP A 134 20.28 8.44 -19.61
N GLU A 135 20.90 8.68 -18.45
CA GLU A 135 22.28 8.25 -18.16
C GLU A 135 22.46 6.75 -18.25
N VAL A 136 21.45 5.98 -17.82
CA VAL A 136 21.48 4.50 -17.85
C VAL A 136 21.19 3.97 -19.26
N CYS A 137 20.26 4.60 -19.99
CA CYS A 137 19.85 4.19 -21.33
C CYS A 137 19.70 5.41 -22.25
N PRO A 138 20.80 5.92 -22.85
CA PRO A 138 20.76 7.10 -23.73
C PRO A 138 20.32 6.73 -25.15
N ASP A 139 19.17 6.07 -25.26
CA ASP A 139 18.59 5.65 -26.53
C ASP A 139 17.22 6.32 -26.72
N PRO A 140 17.07 7.24 -27.69
CA PRO A 140 15.85 7.97 -27.92
C PRO A 140 14.67 7.09 -28.41
N GLN A 141 14.89 5.84 -28.75
CA GLN A 141 13.83 4.88 -29.05
C GLN A 141 13.09 4.42 -27.77
N TYR A 142 13.76 4.43 -26.62
CA TYR A 142 13.23 3.96 -25.35
C TYR A 142 13.05 5.06 -24.32
N VAL A 143 13.92 6.06 -24.31
CA VAL A 143 13.96 7.12 -23.31
C VAL A 143 13.99 8.48 -24.01
N ALA A 144 13.08 9.36 -23.65
CA ALA A 144 13.12 10.74 -24.12
C ALA A 144 14.36 11.45 -23.58
N ASP A 145 15.11 12.09 -24.47
CA ASP A 145 16.32 12.85 -24.12
C ASP A 145 15.94 14.11 -23.32
N PRO A 146 16.29 14.20 -22.03
CA PRO A 146 15.86 15.31 -21.18
C PRO A 146 16.54 16.64 -21.50
N THR A 147 17.53 16.66 -22.41
CA THR A 147 18.21 17.89 -22.83
C THR A 147 17.51 18.55 -24.03
N LYS A 148 16.58 17.86 -24.67
CA LYS A 148 15.80 18.38 -25.79
C LYS A 148 14.51 19.01 -25.32
N ASP A 149 14.12 20.08 -26.01
CA ASP A 149 12.81 20.68 -25.83
C ASP A 149 11.77 19.89 -26.65
N TYR A 150 10.78 19.32 -25.94
CA TYR A 150 9.65 18.63 -26.55
C TYR A 150 8.36 19.47 -26.51
N SER A 151 8.43 20.76 -26.17
CA SER A 151 7.33 21.70 -26.27
C SER A 151 7.07 22.04 -27.74
N GLY A 152 6.37 21.17 -28.43
CA GLY A 152 5.89 21.38 -29.80
C GLY A 152 4.43 21.76 -29.83
#